data_65fa81e1782fcf07351ca0c239ab19cc
#
_entry.id   65fa81e1782fcf07351ca0c239ab19cc
#
_cell.length_a   1.000
_cell.length_b   1.000
_cell.length_c   1.000
_cell.angle_alpha   90.00
_cell.angle_beta   90.00
_cell.angle_gamma   90.00
#
_symmetry.space_group_name_H-M   'P 1'
#
loop_
_entity.id
_entity.type
_entity.pdbx_description
1 polymer ?
#
loop_
_entity_poly.entity_id
_entity_poly.type
_entity_poly.pdbx_seq_one_letter_code
_entity_poly.pdbx_strand_id
1 'polypeptide(L)'
;MCFLFALIVLLFYGMVVWGSFQKLWGVDSTLTLRNYVQMWKIGKKYIKDSLLLSAIVTPITGILGMFIAYLISRKQFIGRNLMEFSSMLTFAVPGTVVGIGYILAFNNPSFLMPVTLTGTSIIITLLIFRNLPVGIRNGVAAIEQIDPSIEEASIDLGADSGTTFRKITLPMITPAFFSGLANCFVRSMTAISAIIFVVSGRWNFITVAVLGFVDNSQYAQAAAMSLLLIAIVVLALGLIQLITNRLGKGMQSFSIIE
;
A
#
# COMPACT_ATOMS: atom_id res chain seq x y z
N MET A 1 2.37 -1.66 -31.48
CA MET A 1 3.16 -1.91 -30.24
C MET A 1 2.30 -2.08 -29.00
N CYS A 2 1.50 -1.09 -28.57
CA CYS A 2 0.67 -1.20 -27.34
C CYS A 2 -0.29 -2.39 -27.34
N PHE A 3 -0.95 -2.70 -28.46
CA PHE A 3 -1.87 -3.83 -28.56
C PHE A 3 -1.17 -5.18 -28.39
N LEU A 4 0.02 -5.36 -28.99
CA LEU A 4 0.81 -6.57 -28.83
C LEU A 4 1.25 -6.77 -27.37
N PHE A 5 1.69 -5.70 -26.71
CA PHE A 5 2.06 -5.73 -25.28
C PHE A 5 0.86 -6.09 -24.40
N ALA A 6 -0.30 -5.47 -24.63
CA ALA A 6 -1.52 -5.79 -23.90
C ALA A 6 -1.94 -7.26 -24.10
N LEU A 7 -1.83 -7.78 -25.32
CA LEU A 7 -2.14 -9.19 -25.63
C LEU A 7 -1.22 -10.14 -24.84
N ILE A 8 0.08 -9.86 -24.79
CA ILE A 8 1.05 -10.66 -24.04
C ILE A 8 0.70 -10.68 -22.54
N VAL A 9 0.40 -9.52 -21.96
CA VAL A 9 -0.01 -9.40 -20.56
C VAL A 9 -1.28 -10.22 -20.29
N LEU A 10 -2.29 -10.10 -21.16
CA LEU A 10 -3.55 -10.87 -21.04
C LEU A 10 -3.31 -12.37 -21.15
N LEU A 11 -2.39 -12.82 -22.02
CA LEU A 11 -2.03 -14.22 -22.12
C LEU A 11 -1.42 -14.75 -20.81
N PHE A 12 -0.49 -14.00 -20.17
CA PHE A 12 0.07 -14.42 -18.89
C PHE A 12 -1.00 -14.53 -17.80
N TYR A 13 -1.88 -13.53 -17.67
CA TYR A 13 -2.99 -13.61 -16.72
C TYR A 13 -3.94 -14.75 -17.06
N GLY A 14 -4.24 -14.97 -18.35
CA GLY A 14 -5.05 -16.08 -18.83
C GLY A 14 -4.47 -17.45 -18.45
N MET A 15 -3.14 -17.61 -18.54
CA MET A 15 -2.46 -18.83 -18.10
C MET A 15 -2.57 -19.04 -16.58
N VAL A 16 -2.47 -17.99 -15.77
CA VAL A 16 -2.67 -18.10 -14.32
C VAL A 16 -4.10 -18.51 -14.00
N VAL A 17 -5.09 -17.90 -14.69
CA VAL A 17 -6.51 -18.28 -14.56
C VAL A 17 -6.71 -19.76 -14.95
N TRP A 18 -6.23 -20.16 -16.12
CA TRP A 18 -6.34 -21.54 -16.60
C TRP A 18 -5.68 -22.53 -15.64
N GLY A 19 -4.44 -22.24 -15.21
CA GLY A 19 -3.68 -23.11 -14.32
C GLY A 19 -4.31 -23.25 -12.94
N SER A 20 -5.05 -22.24 -12.45
CA SER A 20 -5.74 -22.32 -11.16
C SER A 20 -6.86 -23.37 -11.10
N PHE A 21 -7.44 -23.70 -12.26
CA PHE A 21 -8.49 -24.71 -12.39
C PHE A 21 -7.94 -26.09 -12.72
N GLN A 22 -6.66 -26.24 -13.07
CA GLN A 22 -6.07 -27.55 -13.36
C GLN A 22 -5.85 -28.34 -12.07
N LYS A 23 -6.07 -29.64 -12.12
CA LYS A 23 -5.84 -30.53 -10.97
C LYS A 23 -4.36 -30.59 -10.59
N LEU A 24 -3.46 -30.67 -11.57
CA LEU A 24 -2.01 -30.59 -11.43
C LEU A 24 -1.47 -29.79 -12.62
N TRP A 25 -0.92 -28.63 -12.34
CA TRP A 25 -0.36 -27.76 -13.38
C TRP A 25 0.71 -28.48 -14.21
N GLY A 26 0.48 -28.54 -15.52
CA GLY A 26 1.42 -29.13 -16.48
C GLY A 26 1.42 -30.65 -16.55
N VAL A 27 0.64 -31.36 -15.72
CA VAL A 27 0.57 -32.84 -15.68
C VAL A 27 -0.85 -33.36 -15.95
N ASP A 28 -1.82 -32.84 -15.20
CA ASP A 28 -3.23 -33.23 -15.30
C ASP A 28 -4.09 -31.99 -15.54
N SER A 29 -4.51 -31.81 -16.80
CA SER A 29 -5.29 -30.64 -17.23
C SER A 29 -6.78 -30.74 -16.93
N THR A 30 -7.24 -31.78 -16.20
CA THR A 30 -8.64 -31.88 -15.80
C THR A 30 -9.03 -30.68 -14.92
N LEU A 31 -10.15 -30.04 -15.29
CA LEU A 31 -10.64 -28.85 -14.58
C LEU A 31 -11.27 -29.26 -13.26
N THR A 32 -10.88 -28.57 -12.20
CA THR A 32 -11.36 -28.82 -10.85
C THR A 32 -11.41 -27.55 -10.01
N LEU A 33 -12.36 -27.46 -9.08
CA LEU A 33 -12.42 -26.44 -8.05
C LEU A 33 -11.68 -26.85 -6.75
N ARG A 34 -11.06 -28.04 -6.74
CA ARG A 34 -10.38 -28.58 -5.57
C ARG A 34 -9.31 -27.63 -5.03
N ASN A 35 -8.57 -26.95 -5.92
CA ASN A 35 -7.52 -26.00 -5.54
C ASN A 35 -8.07 -24.85 -4.70
N TYR A 36 -9.24 -24.32 -5.10
CA TYR A 36 -9.92 -23.25 -4.37
C TYR A 36 -10.41 -23.71 -2.99
N VAL A 37 -10.95 -24.92 -2.90
CA VAL A 37 -11.40 -25.51 -1.63
C VAL A 37 -10.22 -25.76 -0.69
N GLN A 38 -9.12 -26.31 -1.18
CA GLN A 38 -7.92 -26.55 -0.39
C GLN A 38 -7.26 -25.26 0.03
N MET A 39 -7.09 -24.32 -0.92
CA MET A 39 -6.56 -22.99 -0.65
C MET A 39 -7.40 -22.25 0.41
N TRP A 40 -8.75 -22.33 0.33
CA TRP A 40 -9.61 -21.68 1.32
C TRP A 40 -9.42 -22.24 2.72
N LYS A 41 -9.25 -23.54 2.88
CA LYS A 41 -9.00 -24.18 4.19
C LYS A 41 -7.74 -23.65 4.86
N ILE A 42 -6.67 -23.48 4.08
CA ILE A 42 -5.35 -23.05 4.57
C ILE A 42 -5.23 -21.52 4.51
N GLY A 43 -5.70 -20.92 3.42
CA GLY A 43 -5.46 -19.53 3.03
C GLY A 43 -6.30 -18.49 3.78
N LYS A 44 -7.47 -18.87 4.34
CA LYS A 44 -8.35 -17.90 5.02
C LYS A 44 -7.64 -17.09 6.12
N LYS A 45 -6.68 -17.71 6.81
CA LYS A 45 -5.88 -17.02 7.83
C LYS A 45 -4.97 -15.99 7.18
N TYR A 46 -4.24 -16.36 6.14
CA TYR A 46 -3.33 -15.46 5.42
C TYR A 46 -4.05 -14.26 4.80
N ILE A 47 -5.24 -14.51 4.25
CA ILE A 47 -6.12 -13.46 3.71
C ILE A 47 -6.52 -12.48 4.81
N LYS A 48 -7.02 -13.00 5.93
CA LYS A 48 -7.44 -12.19 7.08
C LYS A 48 -6.27 -11.37 7.64
N ASP A 49 -5.12 -11.99 7.84
CA ASP A 49 -3.93 -11.35 8.38
C ASP A 49 -3.45 -10.23 7.45
N SER A 50 -3.35 -10.51 6.14
CA SER A 50 -2.95 -9.51 5.14
C SER A 50 -3.91 -8.33 5.07
N LEU A 51 -5.23 -8.59 5.04
CA LEU A 51 -6.27 -7.56 5.02
C LEU A 51 -6.21 -6.69 6.27
N LEU A 52 -6.13 -7.30 7.46
CA LEU A 52 -6.12 -6.59 8.72
C LEU A 52 -4.87 -5.72 8.85
N LEU A 53 -3.69 -6.27 8.57
CA LEU A 53 -2.44 -5.52 8.66
C LEU A 53 -2.38 -4.40 7.61
N SER A 54 -2.80 -4.66 6.37
CA SER A 54 -2.86 -3.63 5.33
C SER A 54 -3.89 -2.53 5.66
N ALA A 55 -5.05 -2.91 6.24
CA ALA A 55 -6.06 -1.94 6.67
C ALA A 55 -5.59 -1.04 7.82
N ILE A 56 -4.74 -1.54 8.71
CA ILE A 56 -4.13 -0.74 9.79
C ILE A 56 -3.02 0.16 9.23
N VAL A 57 -2.12 -0.40 8.43
CA VAL A 57 -0.94 0.30 7.90
C VAL A 57 -1.33 1.44 6.96
N THR A 58 -2.33 1.21 6.10
CA THR A 58 -2.73 2.16 5.05
C THR A 58 -3.09 3.55 5.59
N PRO A 59 -4.04 3.71 6.52
CA PRO A 59 -4.38 5.03 7.04
C PRO A 59 -3.23 5.68 7.81
N ILE A 60 -2.46 4.91 8.57
CA ILE A 60 -1.31 5.44 9.32
C ILE A 60 -0.28 6.00 8.34
N THR A 61 0.09 5.22 7.31
CA THR A 61 1.06 5.65 6.29
C THR A 61 0.54 6.85 5.50
N GLY A 62 -0.76 6.86 5.16
CA GLY A 62 -1.37 7.96 4.43
C GLY A 62 -1.35 9.27 5.21
N ILE A 63 -1.75 9.24 6.48
CA ILE A 63 -1.75 10.41 7.35
C ILE A 63 -0.32 10.92 7.57
N LEU A 64 0.62 10.04 7.93
CA LEU A 64 2.02 10.42 8.12
C LEU A 64 2.64 10.95 6.81
N GLY A 65 2.37 10.29 5.68
CA GLY A 65 2.87 10.71 4.38
C GLY A 65 2.37 12.09 3.97
N MET A 66 1.07 12.35 4.17
CA MET A 66 0.46 13.65 3.87
C MET A 66 0.99 14.76 4.80
N PHE A 67 1.15 14.45 6.09
CA PHE A 67 1.72 15.40 7.05
C PHE A 67 3.15 15.78 6.69
N ILE A 68 4.00 14.80 6.36
CA ILE A 68 5.38 15.05 5.93
C ILE A 68 5.38 15.81 4.60
N ALA A 69 4.51 15.46 3.66
CA ALA A 69 4.37 16.17 2.38
C ALA A 69 4.02 17.65 2.58
N TYR A 70 3.09 17.95 3.49
CA TYR A 70 2.73 19.31 3.83
C TYR A 70 3.92 20.10 4.41
N LEU A 71 4.66 19.49 5.34
CA LEU A 71 5.86 20.11 5.90
C LEU A 71 6.90 20.42 4.82
N ILE A 72 7.17 19.45 3.95
CA ILE A 72 8.14 19.60 2.86
C ILE A 72 7.70 20.67 1.85
N SER A 73 6.42 20.72 1.48
CA SER A 73 5.92 21.62 0.42
C SER A 73 5.67 23.04 0.91
N ARG A 74 5.17 23.22 2.14
CA ARG A 74 4.68 24.53 2.63
C ARG A 74 5.49 25.16 3.76
N LYS A 75 6.40 24.41 4.40
CA LYS A 75 7.18 24.94 5.53
C LYS A 75 8.67 24.99 5.19
N GLN A 76 9.30 26.08 5.63
CA GLN A 76 10.76 26.21 5.58
C GLN A 76 11.32 25.96 6.97
N PHE A 77 12.16 24.94 7.11
CA PHE A 77 12.81 24.57 8.37
C PHE A 77 14.18 23.95 8.11
N ILE A 78 15.05 24.05 9.13
CA ILE A 78 16.38 23.43 9.08
C ILE A 78 16.21 21.90 8.99
N GLY A 79 16.78 21.27 7.95
CA GLY A 79 16.65 19.82 7.74
C GLY A 79 15.56 19.38 6.76
N ARG A 80 14.84 20.32 6.11
CA ARG A 80 13.82 20.00 5.07
C ARG A 80 14.38 19.05 4.01
N ASN A 81 15.53 19.39 3.42
CA ASN A 81 16.17 18.59 2.37
C ASN A 81 16.62 17.21 2.90
N LEU A 82 17.08 17.14 4.15
CA LEU A 82 17.44 15.87 4.78
C LEU A 82 16.20 14.99 5.01
N MET A 83 15.09 15.58 5.45
CA MET A 83 13.82 14.85 5.63
C MET A 83 13.28 14.33 4.31
N GLU A 84 13.31 15.13 3.24
CA GLU A 84 12.94 14.72 1.90
C GLU A 84 13.82 13.58 1.39
N PHE A 85 15.13 13.74 1.46
CA PHE A 85 16.09 12.70 1.07
C PHE A 85 15.91 11.41 1.85
N SER A 86 15.83 11.49 3.18
CA SER A 86 15.67 10.32 4.06
C SER A 86 14.37 9.56 3.78
N SER A 87 13.29 10.30 3.49
CA SER A 87 12.01 9.68 3.17
C SER A 87 12.07 8.90 1.85
N MET A 88 12.94 9.29 0.91
CA MET A 88 13.10 8.61 -0.38
C MET A 88 14.09 7.43 -0.35
N LEU A 89 14.95 7.36 0.67
CA LEU A 89 15.97 6.30 0.81
C LEU A 89 15.37 4.89 0.70
N THR A 90 14.17 4.68 1.23
CA THR A 90 13.48 3.38 1.22
C THR A 90 13.20 2.85 -0.21
N PHE A 91 13.16 3.71 -1.23
CA PHE A 91 13.05 3.27 -2.62
C PHE A 91 14.36 2.70 -3.16
N ALA A 92 15.49 3.23 -2.70
CA ALA A 92 16.81 2.79 -3.17
C ALA A 92 17.24 1.46 -2.55
N VAL A 93 16.70 1.10 -1.38
CA VAL A 93 17.11 -0.10 -0.65
C VAL A 93 16.24 -1.31 -1.05
N PRO A 94 16.84 -2.44 -1.47
CA PRO A 94 16.11 -3.67 -1.73
C PRO A 94 15.29 -4.13 -0.51
N GLY A 95 14.07 -4.63 -0.75
CA GLY A 95 13.18 -5.05 0.33
C GLY A 95 13.77 -6.11 1.26
N THR A 96 14.54 -7.04 0.69
CA THR A 96 15.25 -8.09 1.45
C THR A 96 16.22 -7.49 2.46
N VAL A 97 17.00 -6.48 2.05
CA VAL A 97 17.94 -5.78 2.95
C VAL A 97 17.19 -5.05 4.07
N VAL A 98 16.05 -4.41 3.75
CA VAL A 98 15.19 -3.77 4.74
C VAL A 98 14.66 -4.80 5.74
N GLY A 99 14.12 -5.93 5.27
CA GLY A 99 13.56 -6.97 6.13
C GLY A 99 14.60 -7.56 7.10
N ILE A 100 15.77 -7.90 6.59
CA ILE A 100 16.89 -8.40 7.41
C ILE A 100 17.36 -7.32 8.38
N GLY A 101 17.51 -6.06 7.91
CA GLY A 101 17.92 -4.95 8.75
C GLY A 101 16.97 -4.71 9.94
N TYR A 102 15.65 -4.84 9.72
CA TYR A 102 14.67 -4.74 10.80
C TYR A 102 14.81 -5.85 11.85
N ILE A 103 15.07 -7.09 11.43
CA ILE A 103 15.32 -8.18 12.37
C ILE A 103 16.58 -7.88 13.20
N LEU A 104 17.67 -7.50 12.54
CA LEU A 104 18.94 -7.23 13.23
C LEU A 104 18.84 -6.03 14.17
N ALA A 105 18.12 -4.98 13.77
CA ALA A 105 17.99 -3.75 14.56
C ALA A 105 17.03 -3.91 15.75
N PHE A 106 15.94 -4.67 15.62
CA PHE A 106 14.85 -4.68 16.59
C PHE A 106 14.65 -6.00 17.33
N ASN A 107 15.32 -7.09 16.93
CA ASN A 107 15.21 -8.38 17.61
C ASN A 107 15.88 -8.37 19.00
N ASN A 108 16.97 -7.62 19.14
CA ASN A 108 17.65 -7.42 20.41
C ASN A 108 17.79 -5.93 20.69
N PRO A 109 17.50 -5.45 21.92
CA PRO A 109 17.72 -4.06 22.28
C PRO A 109 19.21 -3.75 22.22
N SER A 110 19.59 -2.71 21.49
CA SER A 110 20.96 -2.20 21.42
C SER A 110 21.03 -0.76 21.94
N PHE A 111 22.23 -0.27 22.18
CA PHE A 111 22.45 1.12 22.60
C PHE A 111 21.84 2.15 21.62
N LEU A 112 21.88 1.85 20.31
CA LEU A 112 21.32 2.72 19.27
C LEU A 112 19.80 2.59 19.13
N MET A 113 19.26 1.40 19.42
CA MET A 113 17.85 1.05 19.30
C MET A 113 17.39 0.34 20.57
N PRO A 114 17.05 1.06 21.65
CA PRO A 114 16.67 0.46 22.92
C PRO A 114 15.25 -0.13 22.92
N VAL A 115 14.61 -0.25 21.75
CA VAL A 115 13.25 -0.77 21.59
C VAL A 115 13.27 -2.10 20.87
N THR A 116 12.65 -3.10 21.47
CA THR A 116 12.40 -4.41 20.83
C THR A 116 11.06 -4.38 20.11
N LEU A 117 11.07 -4.60 18.81
CA LEU A 117 9.84 -4.79 18.03
C LEU A 117 9.71 -6.26 17.65
N THR A 118 8.66 -6.90 18.12
CA THR A 118 8.39 -8.32 17.86
C THR A 118 6.96 -8.56 17.39
N GLY A 119 6.74 -9.67 16.70
CA GLY A 119 5.40 -10.07 16.25
C GLY A 119 4.73 -9.05 15.33
N THR A 120 3.58 -8.52 15.73
CA THR A 120 2.78 -7.60 14.90
C THR A 120 3.43 -6.24 14.72
N SER A 121 4.12 -5.72 15.76
CA SER A 121 4.68 -4.37 15.74
C SER A 121 5.79 -4.20 14.71
N ILE A 122 6.68 -5.18 14.56
CA ILE A 122 7.75 -5.12 13.56
C ILE A 122 7.19 -5.13 12.14
N ILE A 123 6.13 -5.91 11.88
CA ILE A 123 5.49 -5.98 10.56
C ILE A 123 4.82 -4.65 10.21
N ILE A 124 4.05 -4.08 11.14
CA ILE A 124 3.37 -2.79 10.95
C ILE A 124 4.37 -1.69 10.70
N THR A 125 5.40 -1.58 11.53
CA THR A 125 6.44 -0.55 11.41
C THR A 125 7.18 -0.67 10.08
N LEU A 126 7.59 -1.88 9.70
CA LEU A 126 8.26 -2.14 8.44
C LEU A 126 7.39 -1.73 7.24
N LEU A 127 6.10 -2.09 7.22
CA LEU A 127 5.18 -1.74 6.15
C LEU A 127 4.93 -0.23 6.08
N ILE A 128 4.78 0.46 7.22
CA ILE A 128 4.62 1.91 7.27
C ILE A 128 5.81 2.59 6.61
N PHE A 129 7.02 2.35 7.10
CA PHE A 129 8.22 3.00 6.58
C PHE A 129 8.51 2.66 5.13
N ARG A 130 8.20 1.44 4.70
CA ARG A 130 8.37 1.03 3.31
C ARG A 130 7.39 1.70 2.34
N ASN A 131 6.18 2.00 2.78
CA ASN A 131 5.16 2.63 1.95
C ASN A 131 5.13 4.16 2.10
N LEU A 132 5.76 4.70 3.15
CA LEU A 132 5.79 6.13 3.46
C LEU A 132 6.26 7.01 2.28
N PRO A 133 7.32 6.67 1.51
CA PRO A 133 7.75 7.46 0.37
C PRO A 133 6.66 7.64 -0.69
N VAL A 134 5.81 6.64 -0.91
CA VAL A 134 4.69 6.74 -1.88
C VAL A 134 3.66 7.74 -1.39
N GLY A 135 3.30 7.68 -0.11
CA GLY A 135 2.39 8.64 0.52
C GLY A 135 2.91 10.06 0.44
N ILE A 136 4.19 10.28 0.73
CA ILE A 136 4.85 11.59 0.66
C ILE A 136 4.85 12.12 -0.76
N ARG A 137 5.29 11.34 -1.76
CA ARG A 137 5.32 11.78 -3.16
C ARG A 137 3.95 12.16 -3.70
N ASN A 138 2.93 11.34 -3.41
CA ASN A 138 1.56 11.65 -3.81
C ASN A 138 1.05 12.93 -3.12
N GLY A 139 1.39 13.11 -1.84
CA GLY A 139 1.06 14.30 -1.07
C GLY A 139 1.75 15.55 -1.61
N VAL A 140 3.06 15.50 -1.85
CA VAL A 140 3.83 16.63 -2.42
C VAL A 140 3.25 17.01 -3.78
N ALA A 141 3.05 16.04 -4.68
CA ALA A 141 2.49 16.30 -6.01
C ALA A 141 1.09 16.93 -5.96
N ALA A 142 0.27 16.55 -4.95
CA ALA A 142 -1.06 17.14 -4.78
C ALA A 142 -0.99 18.57 -4.25
N ILE A 143 -0.13 18.84 -3.28
CA ILE A 143 0.03 20.17 -2.66
C ILE A 143 0.66 21.16 -3.64
N GLU A 144 1.61 20.72 -4.46
CA GLU A 144 2.25 21.56 -5.48
C GLU A 144 1.30 21.97 -6.63
N GLN A 145 0.18 21.25 -6.82
CA GLN A 145 -0.86 21.65 -7.77
C GLN A 145 -1.76 22.79 -7.26
N ILE A 146 -1.71 23.11 -5.95
CA ILE A 146 -2.46 24.20 -5.36
C ILE A 146 -1.61 25.47 -5.46
N ASP A 147 -2.13 26.50 -6.14
CA ASP A 147 -1.48 27.78 -6.22
C ASP A 147 -1.33 28.39 -4.80
N PRO A 148 -0.12 28.75 -4.38
CA PRO A 148 0.12 29.38 -3.08
C PRO A 148 -0.73 30.63 -2.83
N SER A 149 -1.07 31.36 -3.89
CA SER A 149 -1.90 32.57 -3.82
C SER A 149 -3.28 32.34 -3.18
N ILE A 150 -3.83 31.12 -3.31
CA ILE A 150 -5.12 30.76 -2.68
C ILE A 150 -4.96 30.71 -1.15
N GLU A 151 -3.87 30.19 -0.65
CA GLU A 151 -3.57 30.13 0.78
C GLU A 151 -3.23 31.53 1.31
N GLU A 152 -2.51 32.34 0.55
CA GLU A 152 -2.17 33.73 0.87
C GLU A 152 -3.43 34.60 0.94
N ALA A 153 -4.31 34.51 -0.03
CA ALA A 153 -5.59 35.23 -0.04
C ALA A 153 -6.45 34.88 1.19
N SER A 154 -6.44 33.63 1.63
CA SER A 154 -7.15 33.22 2.85
C SER A 154 -6.59 33.90 4.10
N ILE A 155 -5.27 34.02 4.18
CA ILE A 155 -4.59 34.68 5.31
C ILE A 155 -4.88 36.19 5.30
N ASP A 156 -4.86 36.82 4.13
CA ASP A 156 -5.17 38.23 3.95
C ASP A 156 -6.62 38.59 4.37
N LEU A 157 -7.54 37.61 4.19
CA LEU A 157 -8.93 37.71 4.69
C LEU A 157 -9.06 37.44 6.20
N GLY A 158 -7.95 37.25 6.92
CA GLY A 158 -7.91 37.11 8.37
C GLY A 158 -8.02 35.67 8.87
N ALA A 159 -7.92 34.67 7.99
CA ALA A 159 -7.88 33.28 8.43
C ALA A 159 -6.50 32.92 9.01
N ASP A 160 -6.46 32.18 10.12
CA ASP A 160 -5.23 31.58 10.61
C ASP A 160 -4.82 30.37 9.75
N SER A 161 -3.54 29.99 9.83
CA SER A 161 -2.98 28.87 9.05
C SER A 161 -3.72 27.55 9.28
N GLY A 162 -4.30 27.33 10.46
CA GLY A 162 -5.07 26.12 10.77
C GLY A 162 -6.44 26.13 10.05
N THR A 163 -7.09 27.26 9.98
CA THR A 163 -8.35 27.45 9.25
C THR A 163 -8.13 27.30 7.75
N THR A 164 -7.09 27.95 7.20
CA THR A 164 -6.69 27.80 5.79
C THR A 164 -6.43 26.35 5.45
N PHE A 165 -5.64 25.65 6.26
CA PHE A 165 -5.37 24.23 6.04
C PHE A 165 -6.65 23.39 6.03
N ARG A 166 -7.54 23.56 7.02
CA ARG A 166 -8.75 22.72 7.16
C ARG A 166 -9.82 23.02 6.13
N LYS A 167 -10.00 24.31 5.76
CA LYS A 167 -11.09 24.76 4.89
C LYS A 167 -10.70 24.83 3.41
N ILE A 168 -9.41 24.96 3.09
CA ILE A 168 -8.92 25.12 1.72
C ILE A 168 -8.00 23.97 1.34
N THR A 169 -6.83 23.86 1.97
CA THR A 169 -5.80 22.89 1.54
C THR A 169 -6.28 21.46 1.67
N LEU A 170 -6.83 21.08 2.82
CA LEU A 170 -7.27 19.69 3.08
C LEU A 170 -8.36 19.20 2.12
N PRO A 171 -9.44 19.96 1.83
CA PRO A 171 -10.43 19.55 0.81
C PRO A 171 -9.80 19.38 -0.57
N MET A 172 -8.90 20.28 -0.98
CA MET A 172 -8.29 20.21 -2.31
C MET A 172 -7.36 19.02 -2.48
N ILE A 173 -6.63 18.59 -1.44
CA ILE A 173 -5.74 17.42 -1.50
C ILE A 173 -6.48 16.09 -1.23
N THR A 174 -7.73 16.13 -0.79
CA THR A 174 -8.49 14.93 -0.39
C THR A 174 -8.55 13.85 -1.50
N PRO A 175 -8.80 14.15 -2.78
CA PRO A 175 -8.81 13.13 -3.83
C PRO A 175 -7.45 12.44 -4.00
N ALA A 176 -6.36 13.22 -3.94
CA ALA A 176 -5.00 12.69 -4.01
C ALA A 176 -4.63 11.87 -2.77
N PHE A 177 -5.11 12.26 -1.59
CA PHE A 177 -4.96 11.48 -0.36
C PHE A 177 -5.58 10.08 -0.50
N PHE A 178 -6.82 9.97 -0.99
CA PHE A 178 -7.46 8.68 -1.21
C PHE A 178 -6.77 7.84 -2.29
N SER A 179 -6.28 8.48 -3.36
CA SER A 179 -5.43 7.80 -4.36
C SER A 179 -4.13 7.27 -3.72
N GLY A 180 -3.50 8.05 -2.85
CA GLY A 180 -2.34 7.63 -2.07
C GLY A 180 -2.65 6.45 -1.15
N LEU A 181 -3.80 6.46 -0.45
CA LEU A 181 -4.26 5.33 0.36
C LEU A 181 -4.44 4.06 -0.46
N ALA A 182 -5.05 4.17 -1.66
CA ALA A 182 -5.22 3.05 -2.56
C ALA A 182 -3.87 2.41 -2.93
N ASN A 183 -2.90 3.23 -3.32
CA ASN A 183 -1.54 2.78 -3.62
C ASN A 183 -0.86 2.12 -2.41
N CYS A 184 -0.96 2.74 -1.22
CA CYS A 184 -0.41 2.16 0.01
C CYS A 184 -1.04 0.80 0.34
N PHE A 185 -2.36 0.67 0.19
CA PHE A 185 -3.08 -0.58 0.42
C PHE A 185 -2.60 -1.69 -0.52
N VAL A 186 -2.57 -1.42 -1.83
CA VAL A 186 -2.10 -2.39 -2.84
C VAL A 186 -0.67 -2.84 -2.53
N ARG A 187 0.23 -1.90 -2.28
CA ARG A 187 1.63 -2.20 -1.96
C ARG A 187 1.79 -2.98 -0.66
N SER A 188 0.95 -2.73 0.35
CA SER A 188 0.93 -3.52 1.58
C SER A 188 0.45 -4.94 1.33
N MET A 189 -0.65 -5.11 0.58
CA MET A 189 -1.21 -6.42 0.24
C MET A 189 -0.28 -7.27 -0.63
N THR A 190 0.50 -6.64 -1.52
CA THR A 190 1.40 -7.31 -2.46
C THR A 190 2.86 -7.36 -1.98
N ALA A 191 3.14 -6.89 -0.76
CA ALA A 191 4.48 -6.93 -0.20
C ALA A 191 4.95 -8.37 0.02
N ILE A 192 6.17 -8.67 -0.41
CA ILE A 192 6.82 -9.98 -0.23
C ILE A 192 8.26 -9.83 0.22
N SER A 193 9.09 -9.08 -0.50
CA SER A 193 10.54 -9.08 -0.36
C SER A 193 11.08 -8.70 1.02
N ALA A 194 10.40 -7.81 1.75
CA ALA A 194 10.77 -7.45 3.11
C ALA A 194 9.99 -8.26 4.15
N ILE A 195 8.73 -8.56 3.85
CA ILE A 195 7.82 -9.23 4.77
C ILE A 195 8.23 -10.68 5.03
N ILE A 196 8.76 -11.39 4.05
CA ILE A 196 9.14 -12.79 4.15
C ILE A 196 10.09 -13.08 5.33
N PHE A 197 10.90 -12.11 5.74
CA PHE A 197 11.84 -12.25 6.85
C PHE A 197 11.22 -11.98 8.22
N VAL A 198 10.14 -11.20 8.28
CA VAL A 198 9.52 -10.76 9.55
C VAL A 198 8.19 -11.45 9.85
N VAL A 199 7.66 -12.25 8.93
CA VAL A 199 6.47 -13.07 9.20
C VAL A 199 6.74 -14.11 10.28
N SER A 200 5.68 -14.50 10.97
CA SER A 200 5.75 -15.49 12.06
C SER A 200 4.58 -16.47 11.95
N GLY A 201 4.61 -17.55 12.74
CA GLY A 201 3.48 -18.50 12.80
C GLY A 201 2.16 -17.84 13.21
N ARG A 202 2.21 -16.72 13.95
CA ARG A 202 1.02 -15.96 14.36
C ARG A 202 0.49 -15.06 13.26
N TRP A 203 1.37 -14.36 12.53
CA TRP A 203 1.04 -13.40 11.48
C TRP A 203 1.77 -13.74 10.18
N ASN A 204 1.02 -13.92 9.12
CA ASN A 204 1.58 -14.26 7.82
C ASN A 204 0.84 -13.53 6.70
N PHE A 205 1.44 -13.51 5.51
CA PHE A 205 0.92 -12.78 4.36
C PHE A 205 0.52 -13.73 3.24
N ILE A 206 -0.52 -13.34 2.49
CA ILE A 206 -1.01 -14.07 1.33
C ILE A 206 0.09 -14.25 0.28
N THR A 207 0.95 -13.26 0.07
CA THR A 207 2.08 -13.32 -0.86
C THR A 207 3.15 -14.32 -0.43
N VAL A 208 3.41 -14.44 0.87
CA VAL A 208 4.33 -15.44 1.43
C VAL A 208 3.73 -16.83 1.31
N ALA A 209 2.41 -16.97 1.50
CA ALA A 209 1.73 -18.24 1.28
C ALA A 209 1.78 -18.68 -0.19
N VAL A 210 1.60 -17.76 -1.14
CA VAL A 210 1.76 -18.03 -2.59
C VAL A 210 3.17 -18.57 -2.88
N LEU A 211 4.20 -17.92 -2.34
CA LEU A 211 5.58 -18.39 -2.51
C LEU A 211 5.75 -19.79 -1.91
N GLY A 212 5.24 -20.04 -0.72
CA GLY A 212 5.30 -21.36 -0.08
C GLY A 212 4.60 -22.45 -0.90
N PHE A 213 3.50 -22.16 -1.59
CA PHE A 213 2.89 -23.11 -2.54
C PHE A 213 3.79 -23.36 -3.74
N VAL A 214 4.45 -22.33 -4.28
CA VAL A 214 5.40 -22.47 -5.39
C VAL A 214 6.60 -23.34 -4.98
N ASP A 215 7.19 -23.08 -3.82
CA ASP A 215 8.36 -23.82 -3.31
C ASP A 215 8.01 -25.31 -3.08
N ASN A 216 6.76 -25.63 -2.76
CA ASN A 216 6.27 -26.98 -2.63
C ASN A 216 5.73 -27.58 -3.95
N SER A 217 6.01 -26.97 -5.09
CA SER A 217 5.55 -27.39 -6.43
C SER A 217 4.02 -27.46 -6.56
N GLN A 218 3.27 -26.74 -5.75
CA GLN A 218 1.81 -26.67 -5.76
C GLN A 218 1.32 -25.49 -6.62
N TYR A 219 1.75 -25.42 -7.86
CA TYR A 219 1.53 -24.29 -8.76
C TYR A 219 0.06 -23.94 -8.99
N ALA A 220 -0.82 -24.94 -9.08
CA ALA A 220 -2.26 -24.71 -9.27
C ALA A 220 -2.91 -24.03 -8.05
N GLN A 221 -2.46 -24.36 -6.83
CA GLN A 221 -2.90 -23.72 -5.59
C GLN A 221 -2.31 -22.31 -5.45
N ALA A 222 -1.04 -22.13 -5.84
CA ALA A 222 -0.41 -20.82 -5.92
C ALA A 222 -1.16 -19.89 -6.87
N ALA A 223 -1.55 -20.38 -8.06
CA ALA A 223 -2.35 -19.64 -9.02
C ALA A 223 -3.74 -19.27 -8.47
N ALA A 224 -4.43 -20.22 -7.83
CA ALA A 224 -5.73 -19.95 -7.20
C ALA A 224 -5.64 -18.88 -6.09
N MET A 225 -4.59 -18.92 -5.25
CA MET A 225 -4.34 -17.92 -4.22
C MET A 225 -4.00 -16.55 -4.80
N SER A 226 -3.21 -16.51 -5.89
CA SER A 226 -2.85 -15.27 -6.59
C SER A 226 -4.09 -14.61 -7.21
N LEU A 227 -4.98 -15.37 -7.83
CA LEU A 227 -6.24 -14.83 -8.36
C LEU A 227 -7.13 -14.26 -7.27
N LEU A 228 -7.19 -14.92 -6.12
CA LEU A 228 -7.95 -14.40 -4.98
C LEU A 228 -7.33 -13.11 -4.45
N LEU A 229 -6.00 -13.01 -4.37
CA LEU A 229 -5.31 -11.75 -4.03
C LEU A 229 -5.67 -10.65 -5.02
N ILE A 230 -5.62 -10.92 -6.33
CA ILE A 230 -5.99 -9.96 -7.37
C ILE A 230 -7.45 -9.50 -7.18
N ALA A 231 -8.38 -10.43 -6.97
CA ALA A 231 -9.78 -10.10 -6.75
C ALA A 231 -9.98 -9.20 -5.52
N ILE A 232 -9.32 -9.49 -4.41
CA ILE A 232 -9.37 -8.67 -3.19
C ILE A 232 -8.84 -7.26 -3.45
N VAL A 233 -7.70 -7.15 -4.13
CA VAL A 233 -7.08 -5.85 -4.45
C VAL A 233 -7.98 -5.04 -5.36
N VAL A 234 -8.53 -5.64 -6.42
CA VAL A 234 -9.45 -4.96 -7.35
C VAL A 234 -10.72 -4.49 -6.64
N LEU A 235 -11.31 -5.33 -5.78
CA LEU A 235 -12.47 -4.95 -4.98
C LEU A 235 -12.16 -3.78 -4.03
N ALA A 236 -11.02 -3.83 -3.35
CA ALA A 236 -10.60 -2.76 -2.46
C ALA A 236 -10.35 -1.44 -3.21
N LEU A 237 -9.69 -1.51 -4.38
CA LEU A 237 -9.51 -0.33 -5.24
C LEU A 237 -10.86 0.24 -5.70
N GLY A 238 -11.79 -0.62 -6.11
CA GLY A 238 -13.14 -0.21 -6.49
C GLY A 238 -13.89 0.49 -5.34
N LEU A 239 -13.78 -0.03 -4.12
CA LEU A 239 -14.38 0.59 -2.93
C LEU A 239 -13.76 1.96 -2.63
N ILE A 240 -12.43 2.08 -2.66
CA ILE A 240 -11.74 3.35 -2.44
C ILE A 240 -12.14 4.36 -3.52
N GLN A 241 -12.19 3.95 -4.78
CA GLN A 241 -12.63 4.80 -5.89
C GLN A 241 -14.07 5.30 -5.71
N LEU A 242 -14.98 4.43 -5.29
CA LEU A 242 -16.39 4.81 -5.01
C LEU A 242 -16.49 5.85 -3.87
N ILE A 243 -15.69 5.67 -2.81
CA ILE A 243 -15.62 6.62 -1.70
C ILE A 243 -15.09 7.96 -2.19
N THR A 244 -13.97 7.95 -2.94
CA THR A 244 -13.35 9.16 -3.50
C THR A 244 -14.32 9.93 -4.39
N ASN A 245 -15.01 9.23 -5.29
CA ASN A 245 -15.98 9.85 -6.19
C ASN A 245 -17.19 10.47 -5.45
N ARG A 246 -17.65 9.85 -4.36
CA ARG A 246 -18.72 10.41 -3.53
C ARG A 246 -18.28 11.66 -2.78
N LEU A 247 -17.08 11.64 -2.21
CA LEU A 247 -16.54 12.80 -1.50
C LEU A 247 -16.24 13.95 -2.45
N GLY A 248 -15.68 13.68 -3.64
CA GLY A 248 -15.42 14.71 -4.67
C GLY A 248 -16.69 15.39 -5.19
N LYS A 249 -17.77 14.64 -5.40
CA LYS A 249 -19.08 15.22 -5.80
C LYS A 249 -19.70 16.07 -4.69
N GLY A 250 -19.57 15.68 -3.43
CA GLY A 250 -20.02 16.46 -2.29
C GLY A 250 -19.34 17.82 -2.17
N MET A 251 -18.03 17.89 -2.49
CA MET A 251 -17.29 19.15 -2.45
C MET A 251 -17.62 20.09 -3.60
N GLN A 252 -17.91 19.55 -4.81
CA GLN A 252 -18.35 20.37 -5.95
C GLN A 252 -19.75 20.96 -5.75
N SER A 253 -20.64 20.29 -5.03
CA SER A 253 -21.98 20.81 -4.74
C SER A 253 -21.97 21.95 -3.72
N PHE A 254 -20.97 22.05 -2.86
CA PHE A 254 -20.83 23.18 -1.92
C PHE A 254 -20.30 24.45 -2.59
N SER A 255 -19.57 24.35 -3.70
CA SER A 255 -19.04 25.51 -4.44
C SER A 255 -20.05 26.18 -5.38
N ILE A 256 -21.27 25.64 -5.52
CA ILE A 256 -22.32 26.17 -6.43
C ILE A 256 -23.41 26.94 -5.61
N ILE A 257 -23.30 26.98 -4.28
CA ILE A 257 -24.35 27.58 -3.40
C ILE A 257 -23.85 28.91 -2.77
N GLU A 258 -22.67 29.38 -3.10
CA GLU A 258 -22.19 30.76 -2.85
C GLU A 258 -22.09 31.53 -4.17
#